data_8f075b8646501c8c6b33135b66ec1b73
#
_entry.id   8f075b8646501c8c6b33135b66ec1b73
#
_cell.length_a   1.000
_cell.length_b   1.000
_cell.length_c   1.000
_cell.angle_alpha   90.00
_cell.angle_beta   90.00
_cell.angle_gamma   90.00
#
_symmetry.space_group_name_H-M   'P 1'
#
loop_
_entity.id
_entity.type
_entity.pdbx_description
1 polymer ?
#
loop_
_entity_poly.entity_id
_entity_poly.type
_entity_poly.pdbx_seq_one_letter_code
_entity_poly.pdbx_strand_id
1 'polypeptide(L)' 'MVGIVLISHSPRIAEGTAELVRHMAGEVEIVAVGGDTGGALGTDPERIQLAIESLDTDEVLIFMDLGSAVL' A
#
# COMPACT_ATOMS: atom_id res chain seq x y z
N MET A 1 5.95 15.07 -7.67
CA MET A 1 4.85 14.10 -7.64
C MET A 1 4.96 13.22 -6.41
N VAL A 2 3.86 12.89 -5.80
CA VAL A 2 3.85 12.07 -4.58
C VAL A 2 3.38 10.66 -4.95
N GLY A 3 4.12 9.65 -4.49
CA GLY A 3 3.69 8.26 -4.58
C GLY A 3 2.90 7.87 -3.34
N ILE A 4 1.99 6.92 -3.48
CA ILE A 4 1.13 6.47 -2.38
C ILE A 4 1.35 4.98 -2.15
N VAL A 5 1.55 4.60 -0.89
CA VAL A 5 1.54 3.20 -0.47
C VAL A 5 0.36 3.00 0.45
N LEU A 6 -0.50 2.06 0.10
CA LEU A 6 -1.65 1.66 0.91
C LEU A 6 -1.33 0.35 1.61
N ILE A 7 -1.30 0.38 2.93
CA ILE A 7 -0.99 -0.79 3.75
C ILE A 7 -2.24 -1.23 4.49
N SER A 8 -2.63 -2.47 4.31
CA SER A 8 -3.77 -3.06 5.02
C SER A 8 -3.41 -4.45 5.51
N HIS A 9 -4.06 -4.87 6.57
CA HIS A 9 -3.95 -6.25 7.04
C HIS A 9 -4.65 -7.21 6.09
N SER A 10 -5.52 -6.71 5.21
CA SER A 10 -6.27 -7.49 4.23
C SER A 10 -5.80 -7.16 2.81
N PRO A 11 -5.38 -8.17 2.02
CA PRO A 11 -5.04 -7.93 0.62
C PRO A 11 -6.20 -7.34 -0.17
N ARG A 12 -7.42 -7.79 0.11
CA ARG A 12 -8.61 -7.32 -0.60
C ARG A 12 -8.92 -5.87 -0.32
N ILE A 13 -8.74 -5.42 0.93
CA ILE A 13 -8.95 -4.02 1.28
C ILE A 13 -7.91 -3.15 0.59
N ALA A 14 -6.64 -3.55 0.64
CA ALA A 14 -5.57 -2.78 0.01
C ALA A 14 -5.79 -2.64 -1.50
N GLU A 15 -6.07 -3.73 -2.17
CA GLU A 15 -6.26 -3.73 -3.62
C GLU A 15 -7.52 -2.97 -4.04
N GLY A 16 -8.63 -3.17 -3.31
CA GLY A 16 -9.88 -2.46 -3.61
C GLY A 16 -9.77 -0.97 -3.40
N THR A 17 -9.08 -0.55 -2.35
CA THR A 17 -8.85 0.87 -2.08
C THR A 17 -7.97 1.48 -3.18
N ALA A 18 -6.91 0.79 -3.58
CA ALA A 18 -6.03 1.26 -4.65
C ALA A 18 -6.81 1.39 -5.97
N GLU A 19 -7.65 0.43 -6.28
CA GLU A 19 -8.50 0.48 -7.47
C GLU A 19 -9.41 1.69 -7.46
N LEU A 20 -10.05 1.97 -6.33
CA LEU A 20 -10.93 3.12 -6.19
C LEU A 20 -10.16 4.43 -6.36
N VAL A 21 -9.00 4.54 -5.74
CA VAL A 21 -8.17 5.74 -5.83
C VAL A 21 -7.70 5.98 -7.27
N ARG A 22 -7.28 4.95 -7.96
CA ARG A 22 -6.88 5.06 -9.36
C ARG A 22 -8.02 5.53 -10.24
N HIS A 23 -9.22 5.05 -9.97
CA HIS A 23 -10.40 5.45 -10.73
C HIS A 23 -10.73 6.93 -10.52
N MET A 24 -10.55 7.44 -9.33
CA MET A 24 -10.88 8.83 -8.98
C MET A 24 -9.76 9.82 -9.30
N ALA A 25 -8.52 9.43 -9.07
CA ALA A 25 -7.38 10.34 -9.16
C ALA A 25 -6.61 10.22 -10.49
N GLY A 26 -6.89 9.21 -11.30
CA GLY A 26 -6.24 9.05 -12.60
C GLY A 26 -4.79 8.61 -12.49
N GLU A 27 -3.86 9.49 -12.83
CA GLU A 27 -2.44 9.17 -12.99
C GLU A 27 -1.64 9.21 -11.69
N VAL A 28 -2.22 8.82 -10.58
CA VAL A 28 -1.47 8.74 -9.34
C VAL A 28 -0.66 7.44 -9.29
N GLU A 29 0.57 7.52 -8.80
CA GLU A 29 1.40 6.34 -8.57
C GLU A 29 1.04 5.75 -7.21
N ILE A 30 0.44 4.57 -7.20
CA ILE A 30 -0.06 3.95 -5.99
C ILE A 30 0.26 2.46 -5.98
N VAL A 31 0.75 1.96 -4.84
CA VAL A 31 1.03 0.55 -4.63
C VAL A 31 0.24 0.06 -3.42
N ALA A 32 -0.44 -1.05 -3.57
CA ALA A 32 -1.19 -1.68 -2.50
C ALA A 32 -0.40 -2.83 -1.91
N VAL A 33 -0.28 -2.85 -0.58
CA VAL A 33 0.36 -3.96 0.14
C VAL A 33 -0.62 -4.42 1.21
N GLY A 34 -1.10 -5.65 1.08
CA GLY A 34 -2.04 -6.20 2.05
C GLY A 34 -1.75 -7.64 2.39
N GLY A 35 -2.05 -8.01 3.62
CA GLY A 35 -1.86 -9.35 4.10
C GLY A 35 -0.41 -9.68 4.46
N ASP A 36 -0.22 -10.86 5.04
CA ASP A 36 1.10 -11.37 5.37
C ASP A 36 1.72 -12.07 4.15
N THR A 37 2.90 -12.65 4.34
CA THR A 37 3.63 -13.35 3.28
C THR A 37 2.84 -14.48 2.65
N GLY A 38 1.98 -15.14 3.41
CA GLY A 38 1.16 -16.24 2.92
C GLY A 38 -0.18 -15.82 2.32
N GLY A 39 -0.49 -14.53 2.29
CA GLY A 39 -1.76 -14.01 1.78
C GLY A 39 -2.88 -14.00 2.80
N ALA A 40 -2.60 -14.34 4.05
CA ALA A 40 -3.57 -14.24 5.14
C ALA A 40 -3.65 -12.82 5.70
N LEU A 41 -4.54 -12.59 6.65
CA LEU A 41 -4.63 -11.29 7.32
C LEU A 41 -3.35 -11.03 8.12
N GLY A 42 -2.79 -9.84 7.96
CA GLY A 42 -1.57 -9.45 8.64
C GLY A 42 -0.75 -8.49 7.80
N THR A 43 0.51 -8.27 8.18
CA THR A 43 1.41 -7.41 7.44
C THR A 43 2.75 -8.10 7.22
N ASP A 44 3.48 -7.65 6.21
CA ASP A 44 4.81 -8.15 5.89
C ASP A 44 5.75 -6.96 5.68
N PRO A 45 6.66 -6.70 6.63
CA PRO A 45 7.58 -5.56 6.55
C PRO A 45 8.42 -5.53 5.28
N GLU A 46 8.88 -6.70 4.82
CA GLU A 46 9.68 -6.79 3.60
C GLU A 46 8.91 -6.33 2.37
N ARG A 47 7.66 -6.77 2.24
CA ARG A 47 6.82 -6.37 1.11
C ARG A 47 6.51 -4.88 1.15
N ILE A 48 6.30 -4.33 2.34
CA ILE A 48 6.07 -2.90 2.51
C ILE A 48 7.30 -2.11 2.08
N GLN A 49 8.47 -2.54 2.51
CA GLN A 49 9.72 -1.87 2.13
C GLN A 49 9.94 -1.92 0.62
N LEU A 50 9.72 -3.08 0.00
CA LEU A 50 9.86 -3.23 -1.45
C LEU A 50 8.86 -2.34 -2.19
N ALA A 51 7.64 -2.20 -1.68
CA ALA A 51 6.64 -1.33 -2.28
C ALA A 51 7.09 0.14 -2.26
N ILE A 52 7.62 0.60 -1.13
CA ILE A 52 8.13 1.97 -1.00
C ILE A 52 9.27 2.20 -1.99
N GLU A 53 10.19 1.26 -2.08
CA GLU A 53 11.35 1.36 -2.97
C GLU A 53 10.98 1.28 -4.45
N SER A 54 9.84 0.68 -4.76
CA SER A 54 9.38 0.54 -6.15
C SER A 54 8.84 1.83 -6.75
N LEU A 55 8.49 2.80 -5.91
CA LEU A 55 7.93 4.06 -6.38
C LEU A 55 9.04 4.96 -6.95
N ASP A 56 8.76 5.52 -8.12
CA ASP A 56 9.70 6.42 -8.81
C ASP A 56 9.42 7.86 -8.42
N THR A 57 9.58 8.16 -7.13
CA THR A 57 9.33 9.48 -6.59
C THR A 57 10.09 9.68 -5.28
N ASP A 58 10.45 10.93 -4.99
CA ASP A 58 11.14 11.30 -3.76
C ASP A 58 10.20 11.44 -2.57
N GLU A 59 8.92 11.57 -2.83
CA GLU A 59 7.92 11.80 -1.78
C GLU A 59 6.90 10.68 -1.77
N VAL A 60 6.70 10.06 -0.60
CA VAL A 60 5.78 8.94 -0.44
C VAL A 60 4.84 9.23 0.72
N LEU A 61 3.54 9.07 0.45
CA LEU A 61 2.51 9.07 1.48
C LEU A 61 2.13 7.64 1.78
N ILE A 62 2.11 7.30 3.05
CA ILE A 62 1.75 5.96 3.51
C ILE A 62 0.43 6.03 4.26
N PHE A 63 -0.55 5.28 3.79
CA PHE A 63 -1.84 5.12 4.47
C PHE A 63 -1.94 3.70 4.99
N MET A 64 -2.47 3.54 6.19
CA MET A 64 -2.61 2.24 6.82
C MET A 64 -3.98 2.13 7.48
N ASP A 65 -4.52 0.92 7.54
CA ASP A 65 -5.83 0.70 8.14
C ASP A 65 -5.78 0.62 9.66
N LEU A 66 -4.73 0.04 10.22
CA LEU A 66 -4.57 -0.14 11.66
C LEU A 66 -3.18 0.29 12.10
N GLY A 67 -3.06 0.75 13.34
CA GLY A 67 -1.78 1.19 13.89
C GLY A 67 -0.71 0.11 13.93
N SER A 68 -1.10 -1.17 13.98
CA SER A 68 -0.14 -2.28 13.95
C SER A 68 0.55 -2.44 12.61
N ALA A 69 0.15 -1.72 11.59
CA ALA A 69 0.86 -1.68 10.31
C ALA A 69 2.11 -0.80 10.38
N VAL A 70 2.30 -0.04 11.44
CA VAL A 70 3.51 0.75 11.66
C VAL A 70 4.65 -0.19 12.03
N LEU A 71 5.77 -0.05 11.35
CA LEU A 71 6.93 -0.92 11.49
C LEU A 71 8.03 -0.26 12.31
#